data_10ab326c4f8a467c915e47197746ea2a
#
_entry.id   10ab326c4f8a467c915e47197746ea2a
#
_cell.length_a   1.000
_cell.length_b   1.000
_cell.length_c   1.000
_cell.angle_alpha   90.00
_cell.angle_beta   90.00
_cell.angle_gamma   90.00
#
_symmetry.space_group_name_H-M   'P 1'
#
loop_
_entity.id
_entity.type
_entity.pdbx_description
1 polymer ?
#
loop_
_entity_poly.entity_id
_entity_poly.type
_entity_poly.pdbx_seq_one_letter_code
_entity_poly.pdbx_strand_id
1 'polypeptide(L)'
;MSVAKSSMLMASGTIISRVLGFARAVITAAAIGVTTNAADAFGVANQLPNNVYAIIVGGVLNAVLVPQIVKARSHQDGGKGYIDRLLTFILTIFFAVSVISTVAAPFLVALYTKDWTGPQLALATAFAYWCLPQLFFYGLYSLLGEVLNARSAFGPFMWAPVLNNIVGLLGLV
;
A
#
# COMPACT_ATOMS: atom_id res chain seq x y z
N MET A 1 -21.92 -19.22 -1.48
CA MET A 1 -22.32 -18.22 -2.48
C MET A 1 -22.00 -18.75 -3.86
N SER A 2 -22.86 -18.52 -4.88
CA SER A 2 -22.52 -18.95 -6.25
C SER A 2 -21.33 -18.14 -6.77
N VAL A 3 -20.47 -18.76 -7.59
CA VAL A 3 -19.28 -18.12 -8.20
C VAL A 3 -19.67 -16.80 -8.88
N ALA A 4 -20.81 -16.77 -9.56
CA ALA A 4 -21.34 -15.58 -10.22
C ALA A 4 -21.58 -14.40 -9.24
N LYS A 5 -22.16 -14.68 -8.05
CA LYS A 5 -22.39 -13.65 -7.02
C LYS A 5 -21.07 -13.07 -6.48
N SER A 6 -20.08 -13.93 -6.24
CA SER A 6 -18.77 -13.48 -5.77
C SER A 6 -18.06 -12.63 -6.83
N SER A 7 -18.13 -13.04 -8.10
CA SER A 7 -17.54 -12.27 -9.21
C SER A 7 -18.21 -10.91 -9.41
N MET A 8 -19.54 -10.83 -9.29
CA MET A 8 -20.26 -9.56 -9.35
C MET A 8 -19.88 -8.62 -8.20
N LEU A 9 -19.75 -9.15 -6.98
CA LEU A 9 -19.34 -8.36 -5.81
C LEU A 9 -17.91 -7.82 -5.98
N MET A 10 -17.01 -8.63 -6.53
CA MET A 10 -15.63 -8.20 -6.81
C MET A 10 -15.58 -7.14 -7.91
N ALA A 11 -16.32 -7.33 -8.99
CA ALA A 11 -16.37 -6.37 -10.10
C ALA A 11 -16.95 -5.02 -9.66
N SER A 12 -18.03 -5.03 -8.87
CA SER A 12 -18.65 -3.79 -8.36
C SER A 12 -17.69 -3.01 -7.44
N GLY A 13 -17.02 -3.68 -6.51
CA GLY A 13 -16.02 -3.05 -5.63
C GLY A 13 -14.88 -2.41 -6.43
N THR A 14 -14.38 -3.10 -7.46
CA THR A 14 -13.32 -2.59 -8.33
C THR A 14 -13.77 -1.35 -9.12
N ILE A 15 -14.95 -1.37 -9.72
CA ILE A 15 -15.48 -0.23 -10.50
C ILE A 15 -15.69 0.98 -9.58
N ILE A 16 -16.37 0.80 -8.44
CA ILE A 16 -16.63 1.87 -7.47
C ILE A 16 -15.30 2.46 -6.96
N SER A 17 -14.33 1.62 -6.61
CA SER A 17 -13.01 2.08 -6.18
C SER A 17 -12.29 2.91 -7.24
N ARG A 18 -12.36 2.53 -8.51
CA ARG A 18 -11.75 3.29 -9.61
C ARG A 18 -12.41 4.66 -9.81
N VAL A 19 -13.74 4.72 -9.75
CA VAL A 19 -14.49 5.99 -9.87
C VAL A 19 -14.14 6.93 -8.70
N LEU A 20 -14.16 6.42 -7.48
CA LEU A 20 -13.78 7.20 -6.29
C LEU A 20 -12.31 7.61 -6.31
N GLY A 21 -11.41 6.74 -6.77
CA GLY A 21 -10.00 7.04 -6.94
C GLY A 21 -9.77 8.15 -7.97
N PHE A 22 -10.51 8.14 -9.08
CA PHE A 22 -10.50 9.23 -10.07
C PHE A 22 -10.99 10.55 -9.48
N ALA A 23 -12.14 10.53 -8.78
CA ALA A 23 -12.67 11.72 -8.11
C ALA A 23 -11.66 12.29 -7.10
N ARG A 24 -11.03 11.43 -6.29
CA ARG A 24 -9.97 11.82 -5.36
C ARG A 24 -8.79 12.47 -6.07
N ALA A 25 -8.34 11.90 -7.20
CA ALA A 25 -7.22 12.46 -7.97
C ALA A 25 -7.56 13.86 -8.51
N VAL A 26 -8.78 14.06 -9.03
CA VAL A 26 -9.26 15.37 -9.52
C VAL A 26 -9.31 16.39 -8.40
N ILE A 27 -9.86 16.05 -7.23
CA ILE A 27 -9.96 16.97 -6.09
C ILE A 27 -8.57 17.27 -5.54
N THR A 28 -7.67 16.28 -5.44
CA THR A 28 -6.27 16.52 -5.03
C THR A 28 -5.58 17.47 -6.00
N ALA A 29 -5.73 17.27 -7.31
CA ALA A 29 -5.16 18.14 -8.32
C ALA A 29 -5.73 19.56 -8.25
N ALA A 30 -7.02 19.73 -7.95
CA ALA A 30 -7.65 21.03 -7.75
C ALA A 30 -7.14 21.74 -6.48
N ALA A 31 -6.87 20.99 -5.41
CA ALA A 31 -6.43 21.53 -4.12
C ALA A 31 -4.95 21.96 -4.12
N ILE A 32 -4.07 21.15 -4.72
CA ILE A 32 -2.61 21.37 -4.69
C ILE A 32 -2.14 22.11 -5.95
N GLY A 33 -2.95 22.10 -7.02
CA GLY A 33 -2.58 22.56 -8.37
C GLY A 33 -1.95 21.41 -9.18
N VAL A 34 -1.90 21.56 -10.51
CA VAL A 34 -1.39 20.53 -11.43
C VAL A 34 0.06 20.80 -11.85
N THR A 35 0.47 22.07 -11.85
CA THR A 35 1.79 22.54 -12.32
C THR A 35 2.56 23.31 -11.26
N THR A 36 2.32 23.01 -9.99
CA THR A 36 2.96 23.71 -8.87
C THR A 36 4.12 22.88 -8.32
N ASN A 37 5.12 23.56 -7.75
CA ASN A 37 6.20 22.88 -7.01
C ASN A 37 5.67 21.98 -5.87
N ALA A 38 4.50 22.32 -5.32
CA ALA A 38 3.84 21.50 -4.30
C ALA A 38 3.27 20.21 -4.88
N ALA A 39 2.69 20.24 -6.09
CA ALA A 39 2.20 19.05 -6.79
C ALA A 39 3.35 18.08 -7.12
N ASP A 40 4.46 18.62 -7.62
CA ASP A 40 5.65 17.82 -7.94
C ASP A 40 6.25 17.22 -6.66
N ALA A 41 6.39 18.03 -5.61
CA ALA A 41 6.90 17.58 -4.31
C ALA A 41 6.05 16.46 -3.70
N PHE A 42 4.72 16.62 -3.73
CA PHE A 42 3.78 15.59 -3.28
C PHE A 42 3.82 14.34 -4.18
N GLY A 43 3.91 14.52 -5.49
CA GLY A 43 4.01 13.42 -6.46
C GLY A 43 5.20 12.51 -6.17
N VAL A 44 6.40 13.10 -6.01
CA VAL A 44 7.61 12.36 -5.65
C VAL A 44 7.43 11.66 -4.30
N ALA A 45 7.02 12.39 -3.26
CA ALA A 45 6.89 11.85 -1.92
C ALA A 45 5.89 10.68 -1.84
N ASN A 46 4.74 10.80 -2.52
CA ASN A 46 3.69 9.76 -2.54
C ASN A 46 4.07 8.52 -3.36
N GLN A 47 5.02 8.66 -4.30
CA GLN A 47 5.52 7.53 -5.09
C GLN A 47 6.56 6.69 -4.34
N LEU A 48 7.32 7.27 -3.42
CA LEU A 48 8.40 6.58 -2.69
C LEU A 48 7.93 5.30 -1.99
N PRO A 49 6.85 5.29 -1.17
CA PRO A 49 6.40 4.07 -0.51
C PRO A 49 5.97 3.00 -1.51
N ASN A 50 5.38 3.37 -2.64
CA ASN A 50 5.02 2.41 -3.70
C ASN A 50 6.26 1.74 -4.33
N ASN A 51 7.31 2.51 -4.59
CA ASN A 51 8.54 1.99 -5.18
C ASN A 51 9.27 1.05 -4.21
N VAL A 52 9.39 1.44 -2.94
CA VAL A 52 9.99 0.58 -1.90
C VAL A 52 9.15 -0.69 -1.71
N TYR A 53 7.83 -0.58 -1.65
CA TYR A 53 6.92 -1.72 -1.56
C TYR A 53 7.07 -2.68 -2.74
N ALA A 54 7.16 -2.18 -3.97
CA ALA A 54 7.31 -3.00 -5.18
C ALA A 54 8.60 -3.83 -5.14
N ILE A 55 9.70 -3.27 -4.64
CA ILE A 55 10.98 -3.99 -4.47
C ILE A 55 10.83 -5.14 -3.47
N ILE A 56 10.17 -4.89 -2.33
CA ILE A 56 9.99 -5.89 -1.27
C ILE A 56 9.06 -7.02 -1.75
N VAL A 57 7.92 -6.66 -2.33
CA VAL A 57 6.90 -7.63 -2.77
C VAL A 57 7.39 -8.44 -3.96
N GLY A 58 8.03 -7.79 -4.94
CA GLY A 58 8.57 -8.46 -6.12
C GLY A 58 9.67 -9.47 -5.80
N GLY A 59 10.51 -9.16 -4.79
CA GLY A 59 11.65 -10.01 -4.43
C GLY A 59 11.37 -11.07 -3.37
N VAL A 60 10.69 -10.70 -2.29
CA VAL A 60 10.63 -11.55 -1.07
C VAL A 60 9.28 -12.21 -0.88
N LEU A 61 8.18 -11.46 -0.99
CA LEU A 61 6.86 -11.97 -0.64
C LEU A 61 6.38 -13.10 -1.57
N ASN A 62 6.45 -12.90 -2.87
CA ASN A 62 5.98 -13.89 -3.83
C ASN A 62 6.84 -15.16 -3.84
N ALA A 63 8.15 -15.02 -3.65
CA ALA A 63 9.07 -16.16 -3.65
C ALA A 63 8.99 -17.00 -2.36
N VAL A 64 8.67 -16.39 -1.23
CA VAL A 64 8.73 -17.05 0.08
C VAL A 64 7.34 -17.34 0.64
N LEU A 65 6.41 -16.39 0.59
CA LEU A 65 5.13 -16.49 1.28
C LEU A 65 4.23 -17.58 0.71
N VAL A 66 4.03 -17.59 -0.60
CA VAL A 66 3.09 -18.49 -1.27
C VAL A 66 3.48 -19.98 -1.07
N PRO A 67 4.74 -20.41 -1.29
CA PRO A 67 5.15 -21.80 -1.04
C PRO A 67 5.03 -22.19 0.43
N GLN A 68 5.29 -21.28 1.36
CA GLN A 68 5.24 -21.56 2.79
C GLN A 68 3.81 -21.71 3.32
N ILE A 69 2.86 -20.90 2.84
CA ILE A 69 1.44 -21.06 3.17
C ILE A 69 0.92 -22.42 2.65
N VAL A 70 1.31 -22.80 1.44
CA VAL A 70 0.90 -24.10 0.88
C VAL A 70 1.47 -25.26 1.69
N LYS A 71 2.73 -25.21 2.07
CA LYS A 71 3.37 -26.23 2.93
C LYS A 71 2.77 -26.30 4.33
N ALA A 72 2.38 -25.18 4.91
CA ALA A 72 1.80 -25.10 6.24
C ALA A 72 0.47 -25.88 6.36
N ARG A 73 -0.28 -26.03 5.27
CA ARG A 73 -1.56 -26.76 5.25
C ARG A 73 -1.42 -28.25 5.59
N SER A 74 -0.23 -28.83 5.43
CA SER A 74 0.03 -30.25 5.74
C SER A 74 0.35 -30.52 7.24
N HIS A 75 0.39 -29.48 8.07
CA HIS A 75 0.62 -29.66 9.52
C HIS A 75 -0.66 -30.08 10.24
N GLN A 76 -0.51 -30.80 11.38
CA GLN A 76 -1.63 -31.35 12.15
C GLN A 76 -2.62 -30.29 12.68
N ASP A 77 -2.15 -29.04 12.90
CA ASP A 77 -2.95 -27.89 13.32
C ASP A 77 -3.50 -27.06 12.14
N GLY A 78 -3.44 -27.59 10.90
CA GLY A 78 -3.75 -26.85 9.68
C GLY A 78 -2.76 -25.70 9.41
N GLY A 79 -1.60 -25.71 10.07
CA GLY A 79 -0.54 -24.73 9.90
C GLY A 79 -0.78 -23.38 10.59
N LYS A 80 -1.78 -23.28 11.46
CA LYS A 80 -2.17 -22.01 12.10
C LYS A 80 -1.00 -21.37 12.86
N GLY A 81 -0.35 -22.09 13.73
CA GLY A 81 0.78 -21.56 14.51
C GLY A 81 1.98 -21.16 13.65
N TYR A 82 2.20 -21.85 12.54
CA TYR A 82 3.24 -21.49 11.56
C TYR A 82 2.89 -20.21 10.80
N ILE A 83 1.65 -20.13 10.31
CA ILE A 83 1.16 -18.95 9.57
C ILE A 83 1.21 -17.70 10.45
N ASP A 84 0.79 -17.78 11.71
CA ASP A 84 0.81 -16.65 12.65
C ASP A 84 2.24 -16.13 12.88
N ARG A 85 3.22 -17.02 13.03
CA ARG A 85 4.64 -16.65 13.16
C ARG A 85 5.18 -16.02 11.87
N LEU A 86 4.83 -16.57 10.72
CA LEU A 86 5.25 -16.07 9.41
C LEU A 86 4.69 -14.67 9.17
N LEU A 87 3.40 -14.44 9.46
CA LEU A 87 2.75 -13.14 9.36
C LEU A 87 3.42 -12.11 10.27
N THR A 88 3.67 -12.49 11.54
CA THR A 88 4.36 -11.61 12.48
C THR A 88 5.75 -11.24 11.99
N PHE A 89 6.51 -12.19 11.48
CA PHE A 89 7.85 -11.96 10.95
C PHE A 89 7.83 -10.98 9.76
N ILE A 90 6.91 -11.19 8.81
CA ILE A 90 6.79 -10.33 7.64
C ILE A 90 6.32 -8.92 8.04
N LEU A 91 5.35 -8.80 8.96
CA LEU A 91 4.92 -7.50 9.47
C LEU A 91 6.05 -6.76 10.19
N THR A 92 6.91 -7.48 10.92
CA THR A 92 8.10 -6.90 11.56
C THR A 92 9.07 -6.36 10.51
N ILE A 93 9.28 -7.07 9.40
CA ILE A 93 10.10 -6.58 8.28
C ILE A 93 9.49 -5.32 7.69
N PHE A 94 8.18 -5.29 7.38
CA PHE A 94 7.53 -4.10 6.85
C PHE A 94 7.60 -2.91 7.80
N PHE A 95 7.45 -3.16 9.10
CA PHE A 95 7.62 -2.13 10.12
C PHE A 95 9.04 -1.58 10.14
N ALA A 96 10.04 -2.45 10.18
CA ALA A 96 11.45 -2.04 10.17
C ALA A 96 11.81 -1.25 8.91
N VAL A 97 11.39 -1.73 7.72
CA VAL A 97 11.63 -1.02 6.45
C VAL A 97 10.90 0.31 6.41
N SER A 98 9.67 0.38 6.92
CA SER A 98 8.92 1.63 7.02
C SER A 98 9.65 2.67 7.88
N VAL A 99 10.13 2.26 9.05
CA VAL A 99 10.93 3.14 9.94
C VAL A 99 12.23 3.57 9.28
N ILE A 100 13.00 2.62 8.71
CA ILE A 100 14.27 2.91 8.03
C ILE A 100 14.05 3.86 6.86
N SER A 101 13.05 3.60 6.02
CA SER A 101 12.72 4.47 4.87
C SER A 101 12.29 5.87 5.33
N THR A 102 11.54 5.96 6.42
CA THR A 102 11.10 7.26 6.97
C THR A 102 12.29 8.04 7.50
N VAL A 103 13.21 7.41 8.24
CA VAL A 103 14.45 8.06 8.69
C VAL A 103 15.32 8.48 7.51
N ALA A 104 15.39 7.66 6.47
CA ALA A 104 16.14 7.92 5.24
C ALA A 104 15.39 8.83 4.24
N ALA A 105 14.26 9.43 4.60
CA ALA A 105 13.44 10.25 3.70
C ALA A 105 14.24 11.33 2.94
N PRO A 106 15.14 12.13 3.57
CA PRO A 106 15.92 13.13 2.85
C PRO A 106 16.79 12.51 1.75
N PHE A 107 17.41 11.38 2.03
CA PHE A 107 18.24 10.65 1.07
C PHE A 107 17.40 10.08 -0.09
N LEU A 108 16.26 9.45 0.24
CA LEU A 108 15.37 8.87 -0.77
C LEU A 108 14.82 9.97 -1.69
N VAL A 109 14.37 11.10 -1.15
CA VAL A 109 13.91 12.23 -1.96
C VAL A 109 15.04 12.76 -2.85
N ALA A 110 16.24 12.94 -2.33
CA ALA A 110 17.39 13.45 -3.09
C ALA A 110 17.75 12.54 -4.28
N LEU A 111 17.54 11.22 -4.19
CA LEU A 111 17.76 10.30 -5.31
C LEU A 111 16.84 10.58 -6.52
N TYR A 112 15.62 11.07 -6.26
CA TYR A 112 14.61 11.35 -7.30
C TYR A 112 14.61 12.80 -7.76
N THR A 113 15.30 13.70 -7.05
CA THR A 113 15.19 15.15 -7.22
C THR A 113 16.56 15.83 -7.38
N LYS A 114 17.39 15.29 -8.28
CA LYS A 114 18.80 15.72 -8.44
C LYS A 114 18.98 17.22 -8.66
N ASP A 115 18.00 17.88 -9.32
CA ASP A 115 18.11 19.28 -9.71
C ASP A 115 17.24 20.22 -8.85
N TRP A 116 16.62 19.70 -7.80
CA TRP A 116 15.74 20.50 -6.96
C TRP A 116 16.52 21.26 -5.90
N THR A 117 16.18 22.54 -5.73
CA THR A 117 16.83 23.44 -4.78
C THR A 117 15.98 23.65 -3.53
N GLY A 118 16.66 24.10 -2.48
CA GLY A 118 16.21 24.41 -1.12
C GLY A 118 14.73 24.25 -0.75
N PRO A 119 13.81 25.17 -1.10
CA PRO A 119 12.42 25.10 -0.61
C PRO A 119 11.62 23.93 -1.16
N GLN A 120 11.79 23.56 -2.43
CA GLN A 120 11.05 22.48 -3.06
C GLN A 120 11.52 21.11 -2.53
N LEU A 121 12.84 20.94 -2.36
CA LEU A 121 13.42 19.73 -1.76
C LEU A 121 12.97 19.55 -0.30
N ALA A 122 12.94 20.64 0.47
CA ALA A 122 12.46 20.63 1.84
C ALA A 122 10.99 20.23 1.93
N LEU A 123 10.15 20.75 1.04
CA LEU A 123 8.73 20.43 0.96
C LEU A 123 8.50 18.95 0.59
N ALA A 124 9.23 18.43 -0.41
CA ALA A 124 9.15 17.02 -0.79
C ALA A 124 9.59 16.09 0.35
N THR A 125 10.64 16.47 1.08
CA THR A 125 11.09 15.74 2.26
C THR A 125 10.05 15.74 3.38
N ALA A 126 9.41 16.88 3.63
CA ALA A 126 8.33 17.00 4.60
C ALA A 126 7.15 16.09 4.23
N PHE A 127 6.72 16.07 2.97
CA PHE A 127 5.71 15.14 2.50
C PHE A 127 6.14 13.68 2.60
N ALA A 128 7.42 13.37 2.31
CA ALA A 128 7.93 12.01 2.40
C ALA A 128 7.87 11.44 3.83
N TYR A 129 8.11 12.25 4.86
CA TYR A 129 7.93 11.83 6.26
C TYR A 129 6.51 11.39 6.58
N TRP A 130 5.50 11.96 5.92
CA TRP A 130 4.10 11.57 6.07
C TRP A 130 3.70 10.40 5.15
N CYS A 131 4.31 10.30 3.98
CA CYS A 131 3.96 9.26 3.01
C CYS A 131 4.67 7.93 3.31
N LEU A 132 5.94 7.91 3.73
CA LEU A 132 6.71 6.68 3.91
C LEU A 132 6.15 5.71 4.97
N PRO A 133 5.52 6.16 6.09
CA PRO A 133 4.85 5.24 7.01
C PRO A 133 3.72 4.42 6.38
N GLN A 134 3.16 4.84 5.23
CA GLN A 134 2.16 4.06 4.47
C GLN A 134 2.69 2.70 4.04
N LEU A 135 4.00 2.54 3.90
CA LEU A 135 4.65 1.30 3.52
C LEU A 135 4.27 0.13 4.45
N PHE A 136 4.20 0.39 5.76
CA PHE A 136 3.72 -0.61 6.73
C PHE A 136 2.28 -1.04 6.43
N PHE A 137 1.39 -0.08 6.15
CA PHE A 137 -0.02 -0.38 5.87
C PHE A 137 -0.20 -1.10 4.52
N TYR A 138 0.66 -0.85 3.54
CA TYR A 138 0.66 -1.61 2.29
C TYR A 138 1.01 -3.08 2.52
N GLY A 139 2.04 -3.35 3.34
CA GLY A 139 2.39 -4.70 3.76
C GLY A 139 1.28 -5.38 4.53
N LEU A 140 0.70 -4.71 5.51
CA LEU A 140 -0.43 -5.21 6.29
C LEU A 140 -1.64 -5.55 5.39
N TYR A 141 -2.02 -4.64 4.48
CA TYR A 141 -3.11 -4.85 3.53
C TYR A 141 -2.86 -6.07 2.64
N SER A 142 -1.65 -6.19 2.09
CA SER A 142 -1.27 -7.32 1.25
C SER A 142 -1.37 -8.65 1.99
N LEU A 143 -0.81 -8.72 3.20
CA LEU A 143 -0.85 -9.94 4.02
C LEU A 143 -2.25 -10.34 4.43
N LEU A 144 -3.06 -9.38 4.86
CA LEU A 144 -4.48 -9.64 5.18
C LEU A 144 -5.24 -10.10 3.94
N GLY A 145 -4.91 -9.54 2.78
CA GLY A 145 -5.46 -9.95 1.50
C GLY A 145 -5.18 -11.42 1.19
N GLU A 146 -3.94 -11.87 1.37
CA GLU A 146 -3.56 -13.27 1.17
C GLU A 146 -4.27 -14.22 2.14
N VAL A 147 -4.40 -13.84 3.41
CA VAL A 147 -5.15 -14.63 4.40
C VAL A 147 -6.63 -14.72 4.04
N LEU A 148 -7.25 -13.62 3.61
CA LEU A 148 -8.65 -13.59 3.20
C LEU A 148 -8.88 -14.40 1.92
N ASN A 149 -7.97 -14.31 0.94
CA ASN A 149 -7.98 -15.09 -0.29
C ASN A 149 -7.87 -16.58 0.01
N ALA A 150 -6.95 -16.98 0.90
CA ALA A 150 -6.80 -18.36 1.32
C ALA A 150 -8.06 -18.92 2.01
N ARG A 151 -8.86 -18.06 2.64
CA ARG A 151 -10.15 -18.40 3.26
C ARG A 151 -11.35 -18.23 2.33
N SER A 152 -11.14 -17.89 1.06
CA SER A 152 -12.19 -17.57 0.08
C SER A 152 -13.12 -16.41 0.51
N ALA A 153 -12.61 -15.51 1.36
CA ALA A 153 -13.32 -14.33 1.87
C ALA A 153 -12.94 -13.08 1.06
N PHE A 154 -13.34 -13.02 -0.20
CA PHE A 154 -12.93 -11.99 -1.15
C PHE A 154 -13.57 -10.61 -0.90
N GLY A 155 -14.75 -10.57 -0.25
CA GLY A 155 -15.51 -9.33 -0.05
C GLY A 155 -14.71 -8.21 0.65
N PRO A 156 -14.23 -8.41 1.89
CA PRO A 156 -13.52 -7.39 2.64
C PRO A 156 -12.29 -6.84 1.88
N PHE A 157 -11.54 -7.72 1.23
CA PHE A 157 -10.35 -7.34 0.47
C PHE A 157 -10.69 -6.42 -0.71
N MET A 158 -11.74 -6.72 -1.46
CA MET A 158 -12.15 -5.95 -2.63
C MET A 158 -12.80 -4.61 -2.28
N TRP A 159 -13.41 -4.48 -1.10
CA TRP A 159 -14.06 -3.25 -0.66
C TRP A 159 -13.16 -2.32 0.17
N ALA A 160 -12.04 -2.81 0.67
CA ALA A 160 -11.07 -1.98 1.39
C ALA A 160 -10.56 -0.77 0.58
N PRO A 161 -10.26 -0.87 -0.74
CA PRO A 161 -9.88 0.30 -1.55
C PRO A 161 -11.01 1.33 -1.70
N VAL A 162 -12.28 0.90 -1.67
CA VAL A 162 -13.44 1.81 -1.68
C VAL A 162 -13.45 2.65 -0.40
N LEU A 163 -13.30 2.02 0.76
CA LEU A 163 -13.21 2.71 2.05
C LEU A 163 -12.03 3.66 2.10
N ASN A 164 -10.86 3.24 1.62
CA ASN A 164 -9.68 4.09 1.55
C ASN A 164 -9.91 5.36 0.69
N ASN A 165 -10.58 5.23 -0.44
CA ASN A 165 -10.91 6.38 -1.28
C ASN A 165 -11.95 7.29 -0.62
N ILE A 166 -12.95 6.75 0.07
CA ILE A 166 -13.94 7.55 0.82
C ILE A 166 -13.25 8.35 1.93
N VAL A 167 -12.41 7.69 2.74
CA VAL A 167 -11.66 8.37 3.82
C VAL A 167 -10.74 9.44 3.24
N GLY A 168 -10.06 9.15 2.11
CA GLY A 168 -9.21 10.11 1.42
C GLY A 168 -9.98 11.32 0.89
N LEU A 169 -11.19 11.12 0.35
CA LEU A 169 -12.06 12.20 -0.11
C LEU A 169 -12.55 13.07 1.06
N LEU A 170 -12.96 12.45 2.17
CA LEU A 170 -13.40 13.18 3.37
C LEU A 170 -12.26 14.00 4.00
N GLY A 171 -11.02 13.57 3.85
CA GLY A 171 -9.85 14.33 4.33
C GLY A 171 -9.43 15.49 3.44
N LEU A 172 -9.98 15.58 2.21
CA LEU A 172 -9.70 16.67 1.25
C LEU A 172 -10.77 17.76 1.26
N VAL A 173 -11.92 17.50 1.86
CA VAL A 173 -13.05 18.43 2.00
C VAL A 173 -13.10 19.01 3.40
#